data_7b27d5c875009d6eac607b6bc970acfc
#
_entry.id   7b27d5c875009d6eac607b6bc970acfc
#
_cell.length_a   1.000
_cell.length_b   1.000
_cell.length_c   1.000
_cell.angle_alpha   90.00
_cell.angle_beta   90.00
_cell.angle_gamma   90.00
#
_symmetry.space_group_name_H-M   'P 1'
#
loop_
_entity.id
_entity.type
_entity.pdbx_description
1 polymer ?
#
loop_
_entity_poly.entity_id
_entity_poly.type
_entity_poly.pdbx_seq_one_letter_code
_entity_poly.pdbx_strand_id
1 'polypeptide(L)'
;MKILRSFNAPISETTARERILPFFTLAGYRQLALTDDDLHFKRGSIMGTLSSFNPTKWASSVNIRVTFDAGMSKIDVVTKITHDPLEKRFAEELSAAEFSLLEAAVSTNEIKAFAVSNLRKSIASHVYRIVGLFAGFMLSLILGIVIGMFTFTRLNISAFAASATGAGVFLAATAICLIVWKSQKKN
;
A
#
# COMPACT_ATOMS: atom_id res chain seq x y z
N MET A 1 -2.33 7.81 10.81
CA MET A 1 -1.38 8.80 10.29
C MET A 1 -2.14 9.94 9.62
N LYS A 2 -1.64 11.19 9.72
CA LYS A 2 -2.20 12.35 9.03
C LYS A 2 -1.09 12.97 8.16
N ILE A 3 -1.36 13.16 6.87
CA ILE A 3 -0.45 13.78 5.90
C ILE A 3 -1.12 15.04 5.40
N LEU A 4 -0.39 16.15 5.42
CA LEU A 4 -0.83 17.45 4.91
C LEU A 4 0.03 17.80 3.70
N ARG A 5 -0.62 18.18 2.60
CA ARG A 5 0.05 18.65 1.38
C ARG A 5 -0.76 19.76 0.76
N SER A 6 -0.09 20.68 0.07
CA SER A 6 -0.73 21.77 -0.66
C SER A 6 0.00 22.07 -1.95
N PHE A 7 -0.74 22.54 -2.94
CA PHE A 7 -0.20 23.06 -4.21
C PHE A 7 -1.10 24.17 -4.75
N ASN A 8 -0.56 24.96 -5.67
CA ASN A 8 -1.28 26.03 -6.33
C ASN A 8 -1.46 25.69 -7.80
N ALA A 9 -2.62 26.02 -8.36
CA ALA A 9 -2.94 25.82 -9.76
C ALA A 9 -3.54 27.13 -10.35
N PRO A 10 -3.12 27.56 -11.55
CA PRO A 10 -3.62 28.78 -12.21
C PRO A 10 -4.97 28.54 -12.86
N ILE A 11 -5.96 28.11 -12.08
CA ILE A 11 -7.32 27.80 -12.50
C ILE A 11 -8.32 28.30 -11.47
N SER A 12 -9.59 28.46 -11.87
CA SER A 12 -10.66 28.85 -10.95
C SER A 12 -10.99 27.73 -9.95
N GLU A 13 -11.59 28.08 -8.83
CA GLU A 13 -12.02 27.11 -7.82
C GLU A 13 -12.99 26.06 -8.41
N THR A 14 -13.96 26.50 -9.22
CA THR A 14 -14.92 25.61 -9.88
C THR A 14 -14.21 24.59 -10.76
N THR A 15 -13.29 25.04 -11.60
CA THR A 15 -12.48 24.17 -12.49
C THR A 15 -11.63 23.20 -11.67
N ALA A 16 -11.04 23.65 -10.54
CA ALA A 16 -10.27 22.78 -9.66
C ALA A 16 -11.15 21.66 -9.09
N ARG A 17 -12.34 21.99 -8.56
CA ARG A 17 -13.29 21.02 -8.04
C ARG A 17 -13.76 20.02 -9.09
N GLU A 18 -14.06 20.47 -10.32
CA GLU A 18 -14.44 19.61 -11.45
C GLU A 18 -13.35 18.61 -11.84
N ARG A 19 -12.08 18.97 -11.70
CA ARG A 19 -10.93 18.07 -12.01
C ARG A 19 -10.61 17.12 -10.85
N ILE A 20 -10.79 17.54 -9.61
CA ILE A 20 -10.54 16.74 -8.41
C ILE A 20 -11.52 15.56 -8.29
N LEU A 21 -12.80 15.79 -8.54
CA LEU A 21 -13.85 14.78 -8.39
C LEU A 21 -13.60 13.48 -9.19
N PRO A 22 -13.40 13.53 -10.52
CA PRO A 22 -13.16 12.32 -11.29
C PRO A 22 -11.85 11.63 -10.92
N PHE A 23 -10.81 12.38 -10.51
CA PHE A 23 -9.56 11.80 -10.06
C PHE A 23 -9.77 10.86 -8.86
N PHE A 24 -10.44 11.34 -7.79
CA PHE A 24 -10.67 10.52 -6.61
C PHE A 24 -11.62 9.34 -6.88
N THR A 25 -12.59 9.51 -7.76
CA THR A 25 -13.46 8.41 -8.22
C THR A 25 -12.63 7.32 -8.90
N LEU A 26 -11.74 7.67 -9.82
CA LEU A 26 -10.81 6.75 -10.47
C LEU A 26 -9.82 6.12 -9.49
N ALA A 27 -9.37 6.86 -8.48
CA ALA A 27 -8.52 6.35 -7.41
C ALA A 27 -9.26 5.43 -6.44
N GLY A 28 -10.58 5.22 -6.63
CA GLY A 28 -11.39 4.28 -5.87
C GLY A 28 -11.90 4.84 -4.54
N TYR A 29 -11.92 6.14 -4.41
CA TYR A 29 -12.55 6.81 -3.29
C TYR A 29 -14.05 7.03 -3.59
N ARG A 30 -14.84 7.05 -2.51
CA ARG A 30 -16.25 7.48 -2.54
C ARG A 30 -16.33 8.86 -1.93
N GLN A 31 -17.06 9.75 -2.57
CA GLN A 31 -17.40 11.04 -2.00
C GLN A 31 -18.42 10.84 -0.85
N LEU A 32 -18.18 11.47 0.31
CA LEU A 32 -19.06 11.33 1.48
C LEU A 32 -20.05 12.47 1.60
N ALA A 33 -19.60 13.69 1.43
CA ALA A 33 -20.43 14.88 1.51
C ALA A 33 -19.78 16.01 0.71
N LEU A 34 -20.58 16.87 0.13
CA LEU A 34 -20.22 18.22 -0.27
C LEU A 34 -20.65 19.13 0.89
N THR A 35 -19.69 19.64 1.64
CA THR A 35 -19.87 20.90 2.36
C THR A 35 -19.47 22.02 1.41
N ASP A 36 -20.03 23.21 1.55
CA ASP A 36 -19.79 24.30 0.60
C ASP A 36 -18.30 24.61 0.39
N ASP A 37 -17.46 24.34 1.38
CA ASP A 37 -16.03 24.65 1.37
C ASP A 37 -15.10 23.44 1.18
N ASP A 38 -15.49 22.22 1.59
CA ASP A 38 -14.61 21.07 1.65
C ASP A 38 -15.14 19.85 0.87
N LEU A 39 -14.27 19.19 0.12
CA LEU A 39 -14.56 17.91 -0.54
C LEU A 39 -14.07 16.77 0.36
N HIS A 40 -14.97 15.87 0.74
CA HIS A 40 -14.67 14.73 1.59
C HIS A 40 -14.75 13.42 0.83
N PHE A 41 -13.67 12.65 0.87
CA PHE A 41 -13.55 11.35 0.21
C PHE A 41 -13.16 10.29 1.21
N LYS A 42 -13.62 9.05 0.98
CA LYS A 42 -13.26 7.87 1.79
C LYS A 42 -13.00 6.67 0.90
N ARG A 43 -11.99 5.88 1.26
CA ARG A 43 -11.68 4.60 0.62
C ARG A 43 -11.45 3.54 1.70
N GLY A 44 -11.78 2.29 1.37
CA GLY A 44 -11.52 1.14 2.22
C GLY A 44 -12.39 1.08 3.47
N SER A 45 -12.00 0.23 4.41
CA SER A 45 -12.70 -0.01 5.66
C SER A 45 -11.74 -0.39 6.78
N ILE A 46 -12.18 -0.28 8.05
CA ILE A 46 -11.40 -0.70 9.21
C ILE A 46 -11.07 -2.20 9.11
N MET A 47 -12.05 -3.03 8.73
CA MET A 47 -11.82 -4.46 8.51
C MET A 47 -10.81 -4.70 7.38
N GLY A 48 -10.87 -3.93 6.29
CA GLY A 48 -9.86 -3.99 5.24
C GLY A 48 -8.45 -3.61 5.72
N THR A 49 -8.34 -2.70 6.68
CA THR A 49 -7.06 -2.34 7.30
C THR A 49 -6.49 -3.49 8.14
N LEU A 50 -7.33 -4.15 8.91
CA LEU A 50 -6.92 -5.23 9.82
C LEU A 50 -6.68 -6.57 9.11
N SER A 51 -7.42 -6.83 8.03
CA SER A 51 -7.42 -8.15 7.36
C SER A 51 -6.66 -8.18 6.04
N SER A 52 -6.13 -7.07 5.56
CA SER A 52 -5.52 -7.01 4.23
C SER A 52 -4.24 -6.19 4.19
N PHE A 53 -3.19 -6.79 3.66
CA PHE A 53 -1.97 -6.07 3.26
C PHE A 53 -2.18 -5.15 2.04
N ASN A 54 -3.37 -5.16 1.43
CA ASN A 54 -3.67 -4.33 0.28
C ASN A 54 -4.07 -2.91 0.72
N PRO A 55 -3.23 -1.89 0.48
CA PRO A 55 -3.47 -0.52 0.94
C PRO A 55 -4.71 0.13 0.30
N THR A 56 -5.21 -0.40 -0.83
CA THR A 56 -6.46 0.10 -1.42
C THR A 56 -7.70 -0.26 -0.58
N LYS A 57 -7.57 -1.27 0.31
CA LYS A 57 -8.61 -1.68 1.24
C LYS A 57 -8.51 -0.99 2.60
N TRP A 58 -7.41 -0.29 2.88
CA TRP A 58 -7.23 0.42 4.16
C TRP A 58 -8.19 1.58 4.29
N ALA A 59 -8.66 1.78 5.50
CA ALA A 59 -9.49 2.92 5.82
C ALA A 59 -8.68 4.22 5.64
N SER A 60 -8.98 4.94 4.60
CA SER A 60 -8.38 6.24 4.30
C SER A 60 -9.46 7.27 4.03
N SER A 61 -9.27 8.47 4.55
CA SER A 61 -10.12 9.62 4.27
C SER A 61 -9.26 10.78 3.78
N VAL A 62 -9.78 11.50 2.81
CA VAL A 62 -9.14 12.67 2.23
C VAL A 62 -10.10 13.84 2.33
N ASN A 63 -9.63 14.92 2.93
CA ASN A 63 -10.32 16.20 2.96
C ASN A 63 -9.55 17.16 2.08
N ILE A 64 -10.25 17.83 1.18
CA ILE A 64 -9.67 18.78 0.26
C ILE A 64 -10.40 20.11 0.41
N ARG A 65 -9.62 21.13 0.70
CA ARG A 65 -10.08 22.51 0.69
C ARG A 65 -9.49 23.20 -0.54
N VAL A 66 -10.36 23.86 -1.29
CA VAL A 66 -9.96 24.70 -2.42
C VAL A 66 -10.26 26.13 -2.05
N THR A 67 -9.24 26.98 -2.06
CA THR A 67 -9.36 28.42 -1.83
C THR A 67 -8.83 29.16 -3.06
N PHE A 68 -9.53 30.18 -3.51
CA PHE A 68 -9.13 30.98 -4.68
C PHE A 68 -8.63 32.35 -4.23
N ASP A 69 -7.39 32.68 -4.58
CA ASP A 69 -6.78 33.97 -4.29
C ASP A 69 -5.84 34.40 -5.42
N ALA A 70 -5.84 35.69 -5.74
CA ALA A 70 -4.95 36.31 -6.73
C ALA A 70 -4.86 35.57 -8.09
N GLY A 71 -5.98 35.01 -8.57
CA GLY A 71 -6.02 34.31 -9.87
C GLY A 71 -5.54 32.86 -9.83
N MET A 72 -5.25 32.31 -8.65
CA MET A 72 -4.81 30.94 -8.46
C MET A 72 -5.68 30.21 -7.42
N SER A 73 -5.92 28.93 -7.66
CA SER A 73 -6.53 28.05 -6.66
C SER A 73 -5.45 27.38 -5.82
N LYS A 74 -5.49 27.58 -4.52
CA LYS A 74 -4.72 26.81 -3.54
C LYS A 74 -5.51 25.61 -3.13
N ILE A 75 -4.94 24.42 -3.30
CA ILE A 75 -5.55 23.14 -2.99
C ILE A 75 -4.81 22.53 -1.79
N ASP A 76 -5.48 22.50 -0.64
CA ASP A 76 -4.98 21.89 0.59
C ASP A 76 -5.57 20.49 0.74
N VAL A 77 -4.73 19.48 0.80
CA VAL A 77 -5.12 18.07 0.87
C VAL A 77 -4.71 17.50 2.22
N VAL A 78 -5.68 17.02 2.99
CA VAL A 78 -5.47 16.35 4.27
C VAL A 78 -5.85 14.89 4.14
N THR A 79 -4.85 14.01 4.07
CA THR A 79 -5.05 12.56 4.03
C THR A 79 -4.89 11.97 5.42
N LYS A 80 -5.93 11.25 5.89
CA LYS A 80 -5.87 10.43 7.10
C LYS A 80 -5.89 8.97 6.69
N ILE A 81 -4.86 8.21 7.07
CA ILE A 81 -4.75 6.78 6.79
C ILE A 81 -4.70 6.02 8.09
N THR A 82 -5.58 5.02 8.21
CA THR A 82 -5.54 4.04 9.31
C THR A 82 -4.72 2.85 8.81
N HIS A 83 -3.57 2.63 9.40
CA HIS A 83 -2.63 1.57 9.02
C HIS A 83 -1.86 1.05 10.24
N ASP A 84 -1.21 -0.09 10.08
CA ASP A 84 -0.22 -0.61 11.02
C ASP A 84 1.06 0.25 10.96
N PRO A 85 1.71 0.54 12.12
CA PRO A 85 2.99 1.24 12.17
C PRO A 85 4.10 0.64 11.29
N LEU A 86 4.10 -0.67 11.06
CA LEU A 86 5.06 -1.35 10.19
C LEU A 86 4.96 -0.94 8.72
N GLU A 87 3.81 -0.44 8.30
CA GLU A 87 3.53 -0.04 6.93
C GLU A 87 3.53 1.49 6.71
N LYS A 88 3.90 2.25 7.74
CA LYS A 88 3.87 3.72 7.71
C LYS A 88 4.60 4.29 6.49
N ARG A 89 5.82 3.80 6.23
CA ARG A 89 6.63 4.27 5.10
C ARG A 89 5.96 4.04 3.76
N PHE A 90 5.36 2.87 3.57
CA PHE A 90 4.64 2.54 2.34
C PHE A 90 3.39 3.42 2.17
N ALA A 91 2.66 3.70 3.25
CA ALA A 91 1.51 4.60 3.23
C ALA A 91 1.91 6.05 2.87
N GLU A 92 3.08 6.50 3.32
CA GLU A 92 3.65 7.80 2.97
C GLU A 92 4.03 7.87 1.48
N GLU A 93 4.72 6.85 0.95
CA GLU A 93 5.11 6.73 -0.46
C GLU A 93 3.87 6.69 -1.37
N LEU A 94 2.85 5.91 -0.99
CA LEU A 94 1.59 5.84 -1.72
C LEU A 94 0.86 7.19 -1.76
N SER A 95 0.74 7.84 -0.60
CA SER A 95 0.10 9.16 -0.52
C SER A 95 0.88 10.21 -1.30
N ALA A 96 2.22 10.11 -1.35
CA ALA A 96 3.04 11.00 -2.16
C ALA A 96 2.78 10.82 -3.65
N ALA A 97 2.70 9.58 -4.11
CA ALA A 97 2.42 9.26 -5.50
C ALA A 97 0.99 9.66 -5.92
N GLU A 98 -0.01 9.42 -5.08
CA GLU A 98 -1.39 9.86 -5.32
C GLU A 98 -1.46 11.40 -5.41
N PHE A 99 -0.76 12.12 -4.54
CA PHE A 99 -0.73 13.58 -4.54
C PHE A 99 -0.07 14.14 -5.80
N SER A 100 1.06 13.59 -6.23
CA SER A 100 1.75 13.99 -7.46
C SER A 100 0.87 13.78 -8.72
N LEU A 101 0.11 12.69 -8.76
CA LEU A 101 -0.85 12.43 -9.83
C LEU A 101 -2.04 13.38 -9.80
N LEU A 102 -2.52 13.76 -8.60
CA LEU A 102 -3.58 14.75 -8.42
C LEU A 102 -3.12 16.12 -8.92
N GLU A 103 -1.93 16.57 -8.51
CA GLU A 103 -1.35 17.84 -8.93
C GLU A 103 -1.23 17.91 -10.47
N ALA A 104 -0.72 16.85 -11.09
CA ALA A 104 -0.65 16.74 -12.54
C ALA A 104 -2.04 16.80 -13.19
N ALA A 105 -3.02 16.06 -12.67
CA ALA A 105 -4.38 16.02 -13.22
C ALA A 105 -5.08 17.39 -13.13
N VAL A 106 -4.89 18.09 -12.01
CA VAL A 106 -5.47 19.42 -11.82
C VAL A 106 -4.81 20.45 -12.72
N SER A 107 -3.49 20.40 -12.90
CA SER A 107 -2.72 21.37 -13.69
C SER A 107 -2.91 21.17 -15.19
N THR A 108 -2.91 19.93 -15.70
CA THR A 108 -2.91 19.64 -17.15
C THR A 108 -4.29 19.35 -17.73
N ASN A 109 -5.32 19.21 -16.90
CA ASN A 109 -6.66 18.70 -17.27
C ASN A 109 -6.67 17.28 -17.86
N GLU A 110 -5.55 16.56 -17.74
CA GLU A 110 -5.43 15.19 -18.18
C GLU A 110 -5.37 14.26 -16.99
N ILE A 111 -6.47 13.57 -16.70
CA ILE A 111 -6.43 12.45 -15.76
C ILE A 111 -5.76 11.29 -16.49
N LYS A 112 -4.50 11.07 -16.24
CA LYS A 112 -3.78 9.90 -16.76
C LYS A 112 -4.32 8.64 -16.07
N ALA A 113 -5.49 8.16 -16.51
CA ALA A 113 -6.11 6.94 -16.01
C ALA A 113 -5.12 5.76 -16.01
N PHE A 114 -4.23 5.72 -16.98
CA PHE A 114 -3.12 4.76 -17.06
C PHE A 114 -2.14 4.90 -15.88
N ALA A 115 -1.80 6.12 -15.45
CA ALA A 115 -0.89 6.33 -14.32
C ALA A 115 -1.55 5.90 -12.99
N VAL A 116 -2.83 6.19 -12.80
CA VAL A 116 -3.59 5.72 -11.63
C VAL A 116 -3.71 4.19 -11.64
N SER A 117 -3.93 3.56 -12.79
CA SER A 117 -3.99 2.10 -12.91
C SER A 117 -2.62 1.46 -12.64
N ASN A 118 -1.53 2.07 -13.09
CA ASN A 118 -0.17 1.59 -12.83
C ASN A 118 0.21 1.71 -11.36
N LEU A 119 -0.21 2.78 -10.68
CA LEU A 119 -0.05 2.90 -9.24
C LEU A 119 -0.73 1.74 -8.52
N ARG A 120 -1.96 1.39 -8.90
CA ARG A 120 -2.68 0.23 -8.35
C ARG A 120 -1.96 -1.10 -8.62
N LYS A 121 -1.42 -1.30 -9.83
CA LYS A 121 -0.63 -2.49 -10.17
C LYS A 121 0.67 -2.58 -9.37
N SER A 122 1.36 -1.46 -9.18
CA SER A 122 2.56 -1.39 -8.35
C SER A 122 2.26 -1.77 -6.90
N ILE A 123 1.15 -1.26 -6.34
CA ILE A 123 0.67 -1.61 -5.01
C ILE A 123 0.37 -3.12 -4.93
N ALA A 124 -0.38 -3.68 -5.89
CA ALA A 124 -0.70 -5.10 -5.92
C ALA A 124 0.58 -5.95 -5.97
N SER A 125 1.55 -5.58 -6.81
CA SER A 125 2.85 -6.27 -6.88
C SER A 125 3.59 -6.26 -5.55
N HIS A 126 3.60 -5.14 -4.83
CA HIS A 126 4.22 -5.04 -3.50
C HIS A 126 3.54 -5.97 -2.49
N VAL A 127 2.21 -6.00 -2.48
CA VAL A 127 1.42 -6.89 -1.62
C VAL A 127 1.70 -8.36 -1.92
N TYR A 128 1.72 -8.76 -3.19
CA TYR A 128 2.04 -10.14 -3.58
C TYR A 128 3.45 -10.54 -3.14
N ARG A 129 4.43 -9.63 -3.18
CA ARG A 129 5.77 -9.90 -2.68
C ARG A 129 5.78 -10.18 -1.17
N ILE A 130 5.09 -9.37 -0.37
CA ILE A 130 5.01 -9.56 1.09
C ILE A 130 4.31 -10.88 1.42
N VAL A 131 3.16 -11.14 0.80
CA VAL A 131 2.40 -12.38 1.01
C VAL A 131 3.22 -13.60 0.58
N GLY A 132 3.92 -13.52 -0.55
CA GLY A 132 4.81 -14.58 -1.03
C GLY A 132 5.94 -14.90 -0.07
N LEU A 133 6.57 -13.87 0.52
CA LEU A 133 7.60 -14.06 1.55
C LEU A 133 7.06 -14.75 2.80
N PHE A 134 5.89 -14.30 3.28
CA PHE A 134 5.26 -14.89 4.45
C PHE A 134 4.86 -16.35 4.21
N ALA A 135 4.27 -16.63 3.04
CA ALA A 135 3.92 -18.00 2.62
C ALA A 135 5.17 -18.89 2.50
N GLY A 136 6.25 -18.36 1.91
CA GLY A 136 7.52 -19.07 1.81
C GLY A 136 8.14 -19.37 3.17
N PHE A 137 8.07 -18.42 4.11
CA PHE A 137 8.52 -18.61 5.48
C PHE A 137 7.71 -19.69 6.22
N MET A 138 6.39 -19.66 6.11
CA MET A 138 5.51 -20.68 6.70
C MET A 138 5.74 -22.06 6.10
N LEU A 139 5.92 -22.15 4.78
CA LEU A 139 6.20 -23.41 4.11
C LEU A 139 7.55 -24.01 4.56
N SER A 140 8.60 -23.19 4.70
CA SER A 140 9.88 -23.63 5.19
C SER A 140 9.84 -24.11 6.65
N LEU A 141 9.02 -23.47 7.50
CA LEU A 141 8.80 -23.90 8.85
C LEU A 141 8.13 -25.30 8.92
N ILE A 142 7.06 -25.48 8.15
CA ILE A 142 6.36 -26.75 8.06
C ILE A 142 7.29 -27.84 7.54
N LEU A 143 8.04 -27.57 6.49
CA LEU A 143 9.00 -28.52 5.93
C LEU A 143 10.08 -28.93 6.92
N GLY A 144 10.62 -27.97 7.69
CA GLY A 144 11.57 -28.22 8.75
C GLY A 144 11.02 -29.14 9.84
N ILE A 145 9.77 -28.91 10.28
CA ILE A 145 9.11 -29.75 11.26
C ILE A 145 8.88 -31.17 10.72
N VAL A 146 8.36 -31.29 9.49
CA VAL A 146 8.10 -32.60 8.87
C VAL A 146 9.38 -33.42 8.72
N ILE A 147 10.45 -32.82 8.23
CA ILE A 147 11.74 -33.50 8.07
C ILE A 147 12.31 -33.88 9.43
N GLY A 148 12.24 -33.00 10.44
CA GLY A 148 12.68 -33.29 11.80
C GLY A 148 11.92 -34.49 12.39
N MET A 149 10.60 -34.53 12.24
CA MET A 149 9.77 -35.66 12.70
C MET A 149 10.10 -36.96 11.94
N PHE A 150 10.29 -36.89 10.62
CA PHE A 150 10.65 -38.05 9.82
C PHE A 150 12.00 -38.64 10.21
N THR A 151 13.01 -37.80 10.41
CA THR A 151 14.35 -38.25 10.85
C THR A 151 14.31 -38.89 12.23
N PHE A 152 13.52 -38.34 13.16
CA PHE A 152 13.32 -38.89 14.48
C PHE A 152 12.65 -40.27 14.42
N THR A 153 11.55 -40.40 13.67
CA THR A 153 10.72 -41.63 13.68
C THR A 153 11.27 -42.74 12.82
N ARG A 154 11.90 -42.41 11.69
CA ARG A 154 12.32 -43.44 10.71
C ARG A 154 13.79 -43.83 10.82
N LEU A 155 14.65 -42.88 11.18
CA LEU A 155 16.09 -43.12 11.26
C LEU A 155 16.58 -43.43 12.69
N ASN A 156 15.67 -43.48 13.65
CA ASN A 156 15.94 -43.74 15.07
C ASN A 156 17.10 -42.89 15.64
N ILE A 157 17.19 -41.65 15.14
CA ILE A 157 18.20 -40.68 15.54
C ILE A 157 17.73 -39.97 16.81
N SER A 158 18.68 -39.57 17.67
CA SER A 158 18.33 -38.84 18.89
C SER A 158 17.47 -37.59 18.58
N ALA A 159 16.56 -37.24 19.49
CA ALA A 159 15.69 -36.08 19.34
C ALA A 159 16.48 -34.78 19.09
N PHE A 160 17.69 -34.67 19.63
CA PHE A 160 18.57 -33.55 19.41
C PHE A 160 19.06 -33.48 17.94
N ALA A 161 19.50 -34.58 17.38
CA ALA A 161 19.97 -34.63 15.98
C ALA A 161 18.80 -34.40 15.00
N ALA A 162 17.62 -34.93 15.28
CA ALA A 162 16.41 -34.71 14.46
C ALA A 162 15.97 -33.23 14.48
N SER A 163 16.00 -32.58 15.64
CA SER A 163 15.69 -31.15 15.75
C SER A 163 16.72 -30.27 15.05
N ALA A 164 18.02 -30.62 15.13
CA ALA A 164 19.07 -29.92 14.40
C ALA A 164 18.91 -30.02 12.87
N THR A 165 18.49 -31.20 12.39
CA THR A 165 18.21 -31.40 10.95
C THR A 165 17.02 -30.56 10.48
N GLY A 166 15.91 -30.55 11.24
CA GLY A 166 14.74 -29.72 10.95
C GLY A 166 15.07 -28.23 10.96
N ALA A 167 15.85 -27.78 11.94
CA ALA A 167 16.31 -26.38 12.03
C ALA A 167 17.23 -26.01 10.86
N GLY A 168 18.13 -26.89 10.44
CA GLY A 168 19.01 -26.68 9.29
C GLY A 168 18.23 -26.49 7.99
N VAL A 169 17.23 -27.33 7.74
CA VAL A 169 16.34 -27.22 6.57
C VAL A 169 15.55 -25.92 6.59
N PHE A 170 15.01 -25.55 7.75
CA PHE A 170 14.30 -24.29 7.90
C PHE A 170 15.18 -23.10 7.60
N LEU A 171 16.40 -23.03 8.15
CA LEU A 171 17.35 -21.95 7.90
C LEU A 171 17.75 -21.86 6.43
N ALA A 172 18.05 -23.01 5.78
CA ALA A 172 18.41 -23.04 4.37
C ALA A 172 17.27 -22.54 3.47
N ALA A 173 16.04 -23.00 3.70
CA ALA A 173 14.88 -22.58 2.93
C ALA A 173 14.58 -21.08 3.14
N THR A 174 14.73 -20.58 4.36
CA THR A 174 14.56 -19.16 4.67
C THR A 174 15.63 -18.31 3.98
N ALA A 175 16.88 -18.73 3.96
CA ALA A 175 17.97 -18.06 3.26
C ALA A 175 17.71 -17.96 1.75
N ILE A 176 17.23 -19.04 1.13
CA ILE A 176 16.86 -19.06 -0.29
C ILE A 176 15.74 -18.05 -0.56
N CYS A 177 14.69 -18.02 0.26
CA CYS A 177 13.59 -17.05 0.13
C CYS A 177 14.11 -15.60 0.20
N LEU A 178 15.04 -15.31 1.13
CA LEU A 178 15.63 -13.98 1.28
C LEU A 178 16.51 -13.58 0.07
N ILE A 179 17.28 -14.53 -0.47
CA ILE A 179 18.11 -14.30 -1.67
C ILE A 179 17.24 -13.99 -2.88
N VAL A 180 16.19 -14.77 -3.12
CA VAL A 180 15.23 -14.54 -4.21
C VAL A 180 14.55 -13.18 -4.05
N TRP A 181 14.14 -12.84 -2.82
CA TRP A 181 13.56 -11.53 -2.55
C TRP A 181 14.52 -10.37 -2.84
N LYS A 182 15.79 -10.49 -2.42
CA LYS A 182 16.80 -9.46 -2.66
C LYS A 182 17.11 -9.30 -4.15
N SER A 183 17.11 -10.38 -4.90
CA SER A 183 17.32 -10.38 -6.34
C SER A 183 16.19 -9.65 -7.09
N GLN A 184 14.94 -9.87 -6.67
CA GLN A 184 13.78 -9.19 -7.26
C GLN A 184 13.69 -7.67 -6.94
N LYS A 185 14.45 -7.19 -5.96
CA LYS A 185 14.51 -5.76 -5.59
C LYS A 185 15.48 -4.97 -6.48
N LYS A 186 16.35 -5.66 -7.24
CA LYS A 186 17.34 -5.03 -8.13
C LYS A 186 16.82 -4.83 -9.57
N ASN A 187 15.74 -5.48 -9.93
CA ASN A 187 15.02 -5.34 -11.20
C ASN A 187 13.73 -4.52 -11.00
#